data_494eaa2076c7f1b46c3d2596117ff4b8
#
_entry.id   494eaa2076c7f1b46c3d2596117ff4b8
#
_cell.length_a   1.000
_cell.length_b   1.000
_cell.length_c   1.000
_cell.angle_alpha   90.00
_cell.angle_beta   90.00
_cell.angle_gamma   90.00
#
_symmetry.space_group_name_H-M   'P 1'
#
loop_
_entity.id
_entity.type
_entity.pdbx_description
1 polymer ?
#
loop_
_entity_poly.entity_id
_entity_poly.type
_entity_poly.pdbx_seq_one_letter_code
_entity_poly.pdbx_strand_id
1 'polypeptide(L)'
;MKRFLSLGAIALAAAALTGCGLLEEDSTDAESEVSGDQVDAAAEAASGDCLPQEVLSEDPDVFTIDCSDPEAYWSITAIDGDTDATAAAGDLTDYQPAFDLCGEEVGAFLPGKPLTDWNMIYDQVSGEVDYLFCVEAIAEPDEEGRTAVVPAAGDCFSSADATWSTVPCDSELADYSVADVVELELTEHAAADLEAAATECGETVYYELTDLFGRTSALLCVE
;
A
#
# COMPACT_ATOMS: atom_id res chain seq x y z
N MET A 1 3.74 33.49 -38.77
CA MET A 1 2.82 33.53 -39.92
C MET A 1 2.41 32.15 -40.33
N LYS A 2 1.13 31.98 -40.53
CA LYS A 2 0.31 30.87 -41.08
C LYS A 2 -0.27 29.92 -40.04
N ARG A 3 -1.52 30.27 -39.71
CA ARG A 3 -2.59 29.45 -39.14
C ARG A 3 -3.06 28.43 -40.16
N PHE A 4 -3.41 27.22 -39.75
CA PHE A 4 -4.43 26.41 -40.41
C PHE A 4 -5.39 25.84 -39.37
N LEU A 5 -6.59 26.36 -39.40
CA LEU A 5 -7.81 25.78 -38.87
C LEU A 5 -8.26 24.67 -39.85
N SER A 6 -8.68 23.54 -39.34
CA SER A 6 -9.66 22.70 -40.06
C SER A 6 -10.69 22.15 -39.08
N LEU A 7 -11.88 22.70 -39.21
CA LEU A 7 -13.13 22.16 -38.69
C LEU A 7 -13.46 20.86 -39.47
N GLY A 8 -13.82 19.83 -38.73
CA GLY A 8 -14.46 18.62 -39.25
C GLY A 8 -15.64 18.29 -38.38
N ALA A 9 -16.81 18.73 -38.84
CA ALA A 9 -18.12 18.30 -38.31
C ALA A 9 -18.45 16.92 -38.88
N ILE A 10 -18.79 15.94 -38.06
CA ILE A 10 -19.46 14.72 -38.52
C ILE A 10 -20.66 14.43 -37.62
N ALA A 11 -21.72 14.16 -38.33
CA ALA A 11 -23.11 14.12 -37.98
C ALA A 11 -23.52 13.02 -36.99
N LEU A 12 -24.57 13.36 -36.23
CA LEU A 12 -25.45 12.42 -35.52
C LEU A 12 -26.10 11.43 -36.47
N ALA A 13 -26.05 10.15 -36.12
CA ALA A 13 -27.03 9.17 -36.60
C ALA A 13 -27.68 8.55 -35.35
N ALA A 14 -28.91 8.99 -35.10
CA ALA A 14 -29.82 8.33 -34.19
C ALA A 14 -30.37 7.07 -34.87
N ALA A 15 -30.14 5.90 -34.32
CA ALA A 15 -30.86 4.69 -34.63
C ALA A 15 -31.57 4.20 -33.37
N ALA A 16 -32.86 4.48 -33.30
CA ALA A 16 -33.77 3.86 -32.36
C ALA A 16 -34.02 2.42 -32.82
N LEU A 17 -33.64 1.46 -31.99
CA LEU A 17 -34.12 0.08 -32.05
C LEU A 17 -34.73 -0.28 -30.71
N THR A 18 -36.05 -0.24 -30.68
CA THR A 18 -36.87 -0.91 -29.68
C THR A 18 -36.71 -2.43 -29.84
N GLY A 19 -36.17 -3.07 -28.85
CA GLY A 19 -36.12 -4.53 -28.74
C GLY A 19 -36.19 -4.90 -27.28
N CYS A 20 -37.40 -5.27 -26.80
CA CYS A 20 -37.55 -6.01 -25.54
C CYS A 20 -36.86 -7.37 -25.68
N GLY A 21 -35.85 -7.59 -24.88
CA GLY A 21 -35.19 -8.87 -24.70
C GLY A 21 -34.67 -8.92 -23.27
N LEU A 22 -35.38 -9.68 -22.47
CA LEU A 22 -34.92 -10.18 -21.16
C LEU A 22 -33.52 -10.79 -21.32
N LEU A 23 -32.53 -10.05 -20.87
CA LEU A 23 -31.28 -10.60 -20.37
C LEU A 23 -31.14 -10.02 -18.96
N GLU A 24 -31.47 -10.83 -17.98
CA GLU A 24 -30.87 -10.75 -16.66
C GLU A 24 -29.37 -10.94 -16.91
N GLU A 25 -28.66 -9.84 -17.18
CA GLU A 25 -27.23 -9.79 -16.88
C GLU A 25 -27.16 -9.63 -15.37
N ASP A 26 -26.95 -10.77 -14.76
CA ASP A 26 -26.37 -10.91 -13.44
C ASP A 26 -25.03 -10.14 -13.48
N SER A 27 -25.11 -8.84 -13.30
CA SER A 27 -23.97 -8.00 -12.92
C SER A 27 -23.75 -8.31 -11.44
N THR A 28 -23.13 -9.44 -11.19
CA THR A 28 -22.35 -9.61 -9.98
C THR A 28 -21.19 -8.63 -10.10
N ASP A 29 -21.44 -7.36 -9.78
CA ASP A 29 -20.45 -6.55 -9.12
C ASP A 29 -20.14 -7.34 -7.85
N ALA A 30 -19.06 -8.10 -7.89
CA ALA A 30 -18.46 -8.69 -6.73
C ALA A 30 -17.79 -7.54 -5.94
N GLU A 31 -18.63 -6.71 -5.32
CA GLU A 31 -18.25 -5.98 -4.14
C GLU A 31 -18.02 -7.09 -3.11
N SER A 32 -16.76 -7.27 -2.74
CA SER A 32 -16.36 -8.21 -1.69
C SER A 32 -16.96 -7.70 -0.39
N GLU A 33 -18.23 -8.05 -0.16
CA GLU A 33 -18.84 -7.85 1.16
C GLU A 33 -18.08 -8.75 2.13
N VAL A 34 -17.46 -8.15 3.15
CA VAL A 34 -16.87 -8.89 4.25
C VAL A 34 -17.95 -9.80 4.83
N SER A 35 -17.72 -11.10 4.79
CA SER A 35 -18.68 -12.08 5.28
C SER A 35 -18.63 -12.14 6.82
N GLY A 36 -19.73 -12.53 7.45
CA GLY A 36 -19.74 -12.79 8.90
C GLY A 36 -18.67 -13.81 9.31
N ASP A 37 -18.34 -14.76 8.42
CA ASP A 37 -17.30 -15.76 8.67
C ASP A 37 -15.89 -15.14 8.71
N GLN A 38 -15.63 -14.08 7.94
CA GLN A 38 -14.36 -13.31 8.00
C GLN A 38 -14.23 -12.51 9.30
N VAL A 39 -15.34 -11.95 9.79
CA VAL A 39 -15.36 -11.25 11.09
C VAL A 39 -15.09 -12.26 12.21
N ASP A 40 -15.72 -13.44 12.16
CA ASP A 40 -15.51 -14.50 13.15
C ASP A 40 -14.06 -15.03 13.10
N ALA A 41 -13.48 -15.18 11.91
CA ALA A 41 -12.09 -15.60 11.75
C ALA A 41 -11.10 -14.55 12.27
N ALA A 42 -11.38 -13.25 12.04
CA ALA A 42 -10.57 -12.16 12.58
C ALA A 42 -10.65 -12.08 14.11
N ALA A 43 -11.78 -12.47 14.71
CA ALA A 43 -11.93 -12.51 16.16
C ALA A 43 -10.98 -13.51 16.84
N GLU A 44 -10.51 -14.53 16.11
CA GLU A 44 -9.55 -15.53 16.60
C GLU A 44 -8.09 -15.11 16.35
N ALA A 45 -7.86 -14.09 15.53
CA ALA A 45 -6.51 -13.62 15.19
C ALA A 45 -5.82 -12.94 16.38
N ALA A 46 -4.52 -13.08 16.45
CA ALA A 46 -3.70 -12.52 17.52
C ALA A 46 -2.38 -11.93 16.97
N SER A 47 -1.75 -11.10 17.78
CA SER A 47 -0.40 -10.62 17.49
C SER A 47 0.56 -11.80 17.34
N GLY A 48 1.32 -11.81 16.23
CA GLY A 48 2.23 -12.87 15.83
C GLY A 48 1.66 -13.82 14.78
N ASP A 49 0.36 -13.78 14.49
CA ASP A 49 -0.22 -14.51 13.37
C ASP A 49 0.17 -13.87 12.03
N CYS A 50 0.18 -14.66 10.98
CA CYS A 50 0.59 -14.21 9.65
C CYS A 50 -0.59 -14.12 8.68
N LEU A 51 -0.45 -13.18 7.73
CA LEU A 51 -1.43 -12.89 6.69
C LEU A 51 -0.76 -12.95 5.31
N PRO A 52 -1.51 -13.29 4.27
CA PRO A 52 -1.04 -13.15 2.90
C PRO A 52 -0.87 -11.67 2.53
N GLN A 53 -0.22 -11.40 1.38
CA GLN A 53 -0.03 -10.04 0.89
C GLN A 53 -1.37 -9.33 0.66
N GLU A 54 -2.33 -10.01 0.05
CA GLU A 54 -3.71 -9.56 -0.05
C GLU A 54 -4.48 -10.11 1.14
N VAL A 55 -4.75 -9.24 2.12
CA VAL A 55 -5.37 -9.61 3.41
C VAL A 55 -6.80 -10.12 3.26
N LEU A 56 -7.51 -9.71 2.20
CA LEU A 56 -8.83 -10.25 1.85
C LEU A 56 -8.64 -11.43 0.89
N SER A 57 -8.47 -12.63 1.45
CA SER A 57 -8.44 -13.88 0.70
C SER A 57 -9.76 -14.12 -0.05
N GLU A 58 -9.68 -14.73 -1.24
CA GLU A 58 -10.88 -15.25 -1.95
C GLU A 58 -11.60 -16.36 -1.14
N ASP A 59 -10.92 -16.95 -0.14
CA ASP A 59 -11.51 -17.92 0.78
C ASP A 59 -11.95 -17.22 2.07
N PRO A 60 -13.24 -17.01 2.27
CA PRO A 60 -13.77 -16.30 3.45
C PRO A 60 -13.51 -17.02 4.78
N ASP A 61 -13.16 -18.31 4.73
CA ASP A 61 -12.89 -19.10 5.94
C ASP A 61 -11.42 -18.97 6.41
N VAL A 62 -10.55 -18.31 5.64
CA VAL A 62 -9.12 -18.16 5.94
C VAL A 62 -8.77 -16.69 6.11
N PHE A 63 -8.56 -16.26 7.35
CA PHE A 63 -8.04 -14.92 7.64
C PHE A 63 -6.53 -14.95 7.94
N THR A 64 -6.07 -15.90 8.77
CA THR A 64 -4.65 -16.08 9.08
C THR A 64 -4.10 -17.33 8.40
N ILE A 65 -2.82 -17.32 8.05
CA ILE A 65 -2.10 -18.46 7.48
C ILE A 65 -0.89 -18.82 8.34
N ASP A 66 -0.32 -20.00 8.13
CA ASP A 66 0.91 -20.39 8.81
C ASP A 66 2.06 -19.46 8.38
N CYS A 67 2.82 -18.93 9.33
CA CYS A 67 3.94 -18.01 9.01
C CYS A 67 5.08 -18.67 8.20
N SER A 68 5.08 -20.00 8.10
CA SER A 68 5.97 -20.74 7.20
C SER A 68 5.39 -20.99 5.81
N ASP A 69 4.18 -20.54 5.55
CA ASP A 69 3.58 -20.58 4.23
C ASP A 69 4.31 -19.61 3.29
N PRO A 70 4.64 -20.01 2.06
CA PRO A 70 5.30 -19.11 1.11
C PRO A 70 4.44 -17.90 0.69
N GLU A 71 3.13 -17.93 0.96
CA GLU A 71 2.22 -16.80 0.74
C GLU A 71 2.16 -15.84 1.94
N ALA A 72 2.79 -16.19 3.08
CA ALA A 72 2.86 -15.32 4.24
C ALA A 72 3.71 -14.08 3.94
N TYR A 73 3.09 -12.92 4.02
CA TYR A 73 3.74 -11.64 3.71
C TYR A 73 3.73 -10.69 4.91
N TRP A 74 2.65 -10.67 5.68
CA TRP A 74 2.49 -9.82 6.84
C TRP A 74 2.47 -10.62 8.14
N SER A 75 2.96 -10.03 9.22
CA SER A 75 2.74 -10.48 10.59
C SER A 75 1.92 -9.43 11.34
N ILE A 76 0.88 -9.86 12.05
CA ILE A 76 0.07 -8.98 12.89
C ILE A 76 0.90 -8.55 14.10
N THR A 77 1.08 -7.25 14.30
CA THR A 77 1.80 -6.69 15.46
C THR A 77 0.85 -6.24 16.56
N ALA A 78 -0.34 -5.75 16.21
CA ALA A 78 -1.39 -5.40 17.15
C ALA A 78 -2.76 -5.58 16.49
N ILE A 79 -3.81 -5.78 17.29
CA ILE A 79 -5.21 -5.88 16.86
C ILE A 79 -6.11 -5.28 17.91
N ASP A 80 -7.15 -4.57 17.47
CA ASP A 80 -8.20 -3.99 18.33
C ASP A 80 -9.57 -4.28 17.70
N GLY A 81 -10.44 -4.95 18.48
CA GLY A 81 -11.83 -5.26 18.11
C GLY A 81 -12.85 -4.36 18.82
N ASP A 82 -12.42 -3.42 19.63
CA ASP A 82 -13.27 -2.48 20.36
C ASP A 82 -13.07 -1.01 19.89
N THR A 83 -12.67 -0.84 18.62
CA THR A 83 -12.37 0.48 18.06
C THR A 83 -13.63 1.30 17.76
N ASP A 84 -13.57 2.61 17.99
CA ASP A 84 -14.60 3.56 17.53
C ASP A 84 -14.33 4.07 16.09
N ALA A 85 -13.41 3.43 15.36
CA ALA A 85 -13.04 3.82 14.00
C ALA A 85 -14.21 3.61 13.03
N THR A 86 -14.23 4.42 11.99
CA THR A 86 -15.16 4.27 10.87
C THR A 86 -14.43 4.29 9.54
N ALA A 87 -14.98 3.56 8.59
CA ALA A 87 -14.42 3.42 7.25
C ALA A 87 -15.43 3.87 6.18
N ALA A 88 -14.92 4.29 5.05
CA ALA A 88 -15.70 4.59 3.85
C ALA A 88 -14.87 4.30 2.60
N ALA A 89 -15.48 3.61 1.64
CA ALA A 89 -14.84 3.27 0.36
C ALA A 89 -13.48 2.52 0.50
N GLY A 90 -13.38 1.67 1.53
CA GLY A 90 -12.19 0.84 1.74
C GLY A 90 -11.09 1.51 2.56
N ASP A 91 -11.32 2.70 3.13
CA ASP A 91 -10.32 3.42 3.88
C ASP A 91 -10.90 4.01 5.17
N LEU A 92 -10.05 4.26 6.17
CA LEU A 92 -10.45 4.94 7.40
C LEU A 92 -10.90 6.38 7.10
N THR A 93 -11.98 6.82 7.75
CA THR A 93 -12.43 8.21 7.65
C THR A 93 -11.59 9.17 8.49
N ASP A 94 -10.89 8.64 9.50
CA ASP A 94 -9.91 9.29 10.36
C ASP A 94 -8.81 8.27 10.66
N TYR A 95 -7.56 8.62 10.43
CA TYR A 95 -6.40 7.74 10.65
C TYR A 95 -5.89 7.73 12.10
N GLN A 96 -6.42 8.60 12.97
CA GLN A 96 -5.97 8.66 14.35
C GLN A 96 -6.06 7.32 15.09
N PRO A 97 -7.13 6.50 14.93
CA PRO A 97 -7.17 5.17 15.52
C PRO A 97 -6.05 4.24 15.06
N ALA A 98 -5.64 4.31 13.79
CA ALA A 98 -4.50 3.54 13.29
C ALA A 98 -3.19 4.03 13.92
N PHE A 99 -2.96 5.34 14.02
CA PHE A 99 -1.78 5.87 14.70
C PHE A 99 -1.74 5.56 16.19
N ASP A 100 -2.88 5.59 16.86
CA ASP A 100 -2.97 5.26 18.29
C ASP A 100 -2.66 3.77 18.56
N LEU A 101 -3.10 2.87 17.67
CA LEU A 101 -2.87 1.44 17.79
C LEU A 101 -1.49 1.02 17.28
N CYS A 102 -1.09 1.49 16.10
CA CYS A 102 0.09 1.03 15.37
C CYS A 102 1.34 1.91 15.59
N GLY A 103 1.15 3.09 16.15
CA GLY A 103 2.21 4.10 16.29
C GLY A 103 2.30 5.07 15.12
N GLU A 104 2.91 6.22 15.38
CA GLU A 104 3.02 7.33 14.40
C GLU A 104 3.83 6.98 13.14
N GLU A 105 4.66 5.92 13.20
CA GLU A 105 5.52 5.49 12.09
C GLU A 105 4.81 4.51 11.14
N VAL A 106 3.57 4.09 11.43
CA VAL A 106 2.84 3.15 10.57
C VAL A 106 2.66 3.72 9.17
N GLY A 107 2.88 2.90 8.17
CA GLY A 107 2.82 3.26 6.76
C GLY A 107 3.99 4.13 6.27
N ALA A 108 4.93 4.51 7.13
CA ALA A 108 6.11 5.27 6.72
C ALA A 108 7.19 4.37 6.13
N PHE A 109 7.87 4.86 5.09
CA PHE A 109 9.03 4.18 4.52
C PHE A 109 10.29 4.58 5.29
N LEU A 110 10.72 3.75 6.24
CA LEU A 110 11.88 4.00 7.09
C LEU A 110 13.09 3.16 6.63
N PRO A 111 14.22 3.77 6.24
CA PRO A 111 15.38 3.04 5.72
C PRO A 111 15.84 1.89 6.62
N GLY A 112 16.00 0.70 6.06
CA GLY A 112 16.44 -0.52 6.75
C GLY A 112 15.39 -1.13 7.68
N LYS A 113 14.14 -0.68 7.64
CA LYS A 113 13.03 -1.24 8.41
C LYS A 113 12.10 -2.05 7.49
N PRO A 114 11.46 -3.10 8.02
CA PRO A 114 10.34 -3.73 7.34
C PRO A 114 9.23 -2.74 7.04
N LEU A 115 8.46 -2.98 5.98
CA LEU A 115 7.26 -2.22 5.71
C LEU A 115 6.25 -2.43 6.82
N THR A 116 5.55 -1.38 7.18
CA THR A 116 4.44 -1.43 8.14
C THR A 116 3.19 -0.86 7.50
N ASP A 117 2.05 -1.41 7.87
CA ASP A 117 0.76 -0.94 7.40
C ASP A 117 -0.32 -1.23 8.45
N TRP A 118 -1.52 -0.75 8.22
CA TRP A 118 -2.70 -1.20 8.94
C TRP A 118 -3.70 -1.81 7.97
N ASN A 119 -4.57 -2.63 8.49
CA ASN A 119 -5.70 -3.16 7.75
C ASN A 119 -6.92 -3.23 8.67
N MET A 120 -8.11 -3.39 8.09
CA MET A 120 -9.35 -3.38 8.85
C MET A 120 -10.39 -4.32 8.25
N ILE A 121 -11.26 -4.81 9.11
CA ILE A 121 -12.52 -5.43 8.75
C ILE A 121 -13.63 -4.47 9.18
N TYR A 122 -14.51 -4.10 8.29
CA TYR A 122 -15.55 -3.13 8.56
C TYR A 122 -16.86 -3.49 7.83
N ASP A 123 -17.98 -3.13 8.43
CA ASP A 123 -19.29 -3.25 7.80
C ASP A 123 -19.47 -2.18 6.72
N GLN A 124 -19.61 -2.59 5.47
CA GLN A 124 -19.70 -1.66 4.32
C GLN A 124 -20.97 -0.81 4.31
N VAL A 125 -22.02 -1.20 5.06
CA VAL A 125 -23.30 -0.48 5.10
C VAL A 125 -23.27 0.60 6.17
N SER A 126 -22.79 0.26 7.38
CA SER A 126 -22.69 1.21 8.50
C SER A 126 -21.39 2.02 8.47
N GLY A 127 -20.32 1.45 7.93
CA GLY A 127 -18.96 1.97 8.00
C GLY A 127 -18.30 1.73 9.36
N GLU A 128 -18.91 0.95 10.26
CA GLU A 128 -18.30 0.59 11.55
C GLU A 128 -17.14 -0.39 11.32
N VAL A 129 -15.99 -0.14 11.95
CA VAL A 129 -14.81 -1.01 11.89
C VAL A 129 -14.94 -2.05 13.01
N ASP A 130 -15.08 -3.33 12.63
CA ASP A 130 -15.16 -4.45 13.55
C ASP A 130 -13.78 -4.78 14.15
N TYR A 131 -12.74 -4.75 13.30
CA TYR A 131 -11.36 -5.00 13.70
C TYR A 131 -10.41 -4.06 12.96
N LEU A 132 -9.50 -3.46 13.71
CA LEU A 132 -8.35 -2.70 13.20
C LEU A 132 -7.09 -3.43 13.64
N PHE A 133 -6.16 -3.67 12.72
CA PHE A 133 -4.92 -4.36 13.02
C PHE A 133 -3.72 -3.76 12.32
N CYS A 134 -2.59 -3.81 13.01
CA CYS A 134 -1.29 -3.36 12.55
C CYS A 134 -0.53 -4.56 11.99
N VAL A 135 0.14 -4.35 10.88
CA VAL A 135 0.95 -5.38 10.24
C VAL A 135 2.37 -4.87 9.98
N GLU A 136 3.31 -5.80 10.07
CA GLU A 136 4.70 -5.59 9.66
C GLU A 136 5.06 -6.67 8.65
N ALA A 137 5.71 -6.28 7.56
CA ALA A 137 6.10 -7.22 6.53
C ALA A 137 7.17 -8.21 7.05
N ILE A 138 7.04 -9.47 6.64
CA ILE A 138 8.03 -10.50 6.93
C ILE A 138 9.28 -10.20 6.09
N ALA A 139 10.40 -9.95 6.77
CA ALA A 139 11.67 -9.58 6.14
C ALA A 139 12.40 -10.81 5.55
N GLU A 140 11.68 -11.64 4.79
CA GLU A 140 12.22 -12.78 4.05
C GLU A 140 12.08 -12.53 2.54
N PRO A 141 13.05 -12.98 1.72
CA PRO A 141 12.95 -12.79 0.27
C PRO A 141 11.81 -13.61 -0.33
N ASP A 142 11.05 -13.00 -1.24
CA ASP A 142 10.07 -13.68 -2.09
C ASP A 142 10.77 -14.56 -3.17
N GLU A 143 9.98 -15.22 -4.04
CA GLU A 143 10.48 -16.06 -5.12
C GLU A 143 11.34 -15.29 -6.13
N GLU A 144 11.19 -13.97 -6.23
CA GLU A 144 11.95 -13.08 -7.12
C GLU A 144 13.16 -12.45 -6.41
N GLY A 145 13.32 -12.73 -5.12
CA GLY A 145 14.40 -12.23 -4.27
C GLY A 145 14.15 -10.82 -3.71
N ARG A 146 12.92 -10.30 -3.82
CA ARG A 146 12.54 -9.04 -3.16
C ARG A 146 12.31 -9.29 -1.68
N THR A 147 12.75 -8.37 -0.87
CA THR A 147 12.50 -8.37 0.58
C THR A 147 11.75 -7.10 0.94
N ALA A 148 10.65 -7.23 1.65
CA ALA A 148 9.78 -6.12 2.06
C ALA A 148 10.40 -5.27 3.18
N VAL A 149 11.62 -4.78 2.91
CA VAL A 149 12.42 -3.90 3.77
C VAL A 149 12.79 -2.66 2.95
N VAL A 150 12.57 -1.48 3.49
CA VAL A 150 12.90 -0.21 2.84
C VAL A 150 14.42 -0.12 2.64
N PRO A 151 14.91 0.23 1.44
CA PRO A 151 16.33 0.28 1.17
C PRO A 151 17.09 1.24 2.10
N ALA A 152 18.26 0.80 2.59
CA ALA A 152 19.22 1.58 3.35
C ALA A 152 20.55 1.67 2.58
N ALA A 153 21.52 2.41 3.12
CA ALA A 153 22.83 2.55 2.49
C ALA A 153 23.51 1.19 2.23
N GLY A 154 23.85 0.93 0.98
CA GLY A 154 24.42 -0.32 0.48
C GLY A 154 23.42 -1.30 -0.11
N ASP A 155 22.11 -1.06 0.05
CA ASP A 155 21.07 -1.90 -0.54
C ASP A 155 20.79 -1.50 -1.99
N CYS A 156 20.17 -2.41 -2.73
CA CYS A 156 19.68 -2.17 -4.09
C CYS A 156 18.16 -2.30 -4.14
N PHE A 157 17.54 -1.57 -5.08
CA PHE A 157 16.10 -1.59 -5.27
C PHE A 157 15.71 -1.36 -6.73
N SER A 158 14.43 -1.58 -7.05
CA SER A 158 13.85 -1.24 -8.34
C SER A 158 13.04 0.04 -8.24
N SER A 159 13.32 1.01 -9.10
CA SER A 159 12.52 2.24 -9.18
C SER A 159 11.11 2.01 -9.72
N ALA A 160 10.84 0.83 -10.27
CA ALA A 160 9.52 0.41 -10.71
C ALA A 160 8.66 -0.15 -9.56
N ASP A 161 9.28 -0.45 -8.40
CA ASP A 161 8.59 -0.96 -7.23
C ASP A 161 8.14 0.20 -6.32
N ALA A 162 6.84 0.45 -6.31
CA ALA A 162 6.24 1.50 -5.48
C ALA A 162 6.26 1.17 -3.97
N THR A 163 6.56 -0.08 -3.60
CA THR A 163 6.61 -0.53 -2.21
C THR A 163 7.97 -0.34 -1.56
N TRP A 164 8.98 0.12 -2.32
CA TRP A 164 10.34 0.32 -1.81
C TRP A 164 10.98 -0.95 -1.22
N SER A 165 10.77 -2.11 -1.84
CA SER A 165 11.41 -3.35 -1.40
C SER A 165 12.88 -3.40 -1.82
N THR A 166 13.73 -4.02 -1.01
CA THR A 166 15.12 -4.32 -1.39
C THR A 166 15.18 -5.51 -2.34
N VAL A 167 16.17 -5.50 -3.24
CA VAL A 167 16.49 -6.61 -4.13
C VAL A 167 17.98 -6.92 -4.08
N PRO A 168 18.43 -8.14 -4.40
CA PRO A 168 19.85 -8.43 -4.56
C PRO A 168 20.48 -7.52 -5.62
N CYS A 169 21.63 -6.92 -5.33
CA CYS A 169 22.28 -5.96 -6.24
C CYS A 169 22.78 -6.59 -7.56
N ASP A 170 22.88 -7.89 -7.62
CA ASP A 170 23.20 -8.65 -8.85
C ASP A 170 21.95 -9.15 -9.59
N SER A 171 20.76 -8.80 -9.12
CA SER A 171 19.49 -9.11 -9.76
C SER A 171 19.25 -8.22 -10.98
N GLU A 172 18.54 -8.75 -11.98
CA GLU A 172 18.04 -7.97 -13.11
C GLU A 172 16.94 -6.95 -12.69
N LEU A 173 16.39 -7.09 -11.48
CA LEU A 173 15.41 -6.15 -10.91
C LEU A 173 16.06 -4.90 -10.32
N ALA A 174 17.36 -4.94 -10.00
CA ALA A 174 18.07 -3.81 -9.40
C ALA A 174 18.34 -2.72 -10.45
N ASP A 175 17.70 -1.56 -10.28
CA ASP A 175 17.97 -0.37 -11.11
C ASP A 175 18.99 0.55 -10.47
N TYR A 176 18.99 0.62 -9.13
CA TYR A 176 19.80 1.53 -8.34
C TYR A 176 20.41 0.85 -7.13
N SER A 177 21.57 1.35 -6.71
CA SER A 177 22.15 1.10 -5.39
C SER A 177 22.10 2.38 -4.55
N VAL A 178 21.78 2.23 -3.27
CA VAL A 178 21.75 3.34 -2.31
C VAL A 178 23.17 3.62 -1.84
N ALA A 179 23.73 4.75 -2.25
CA ALA A 179 25.06 5.18 -1.83
C ALA A 179 25.05 5.77 -0.41
N ASP A 180 24.01 6.53 -0.08
CA ASP A 180 23.83 7.16 1.23
C ASP A 180 22.36 7.45 1.50
N VAL A 181 22.00 7.74 2.75
CA VAL A 181 20.65 8.08 3.19
C VAL A 181 20.69 9.37 3.99
N VAL A 182 19.90 10.35 3.57
CA VAL A 182 19.67 11.58 4.35
C VAL A 182 18.38 11.40 5.14
N GLU A 183 18.51 11.11 6.45
CA GLU A 183 17.36 10.98 7.34
C GLU A 183 16.70 12.32 7.60
N LEU A 184 15.36 12.35 7.59
CA LEU A 184 14.54 13.52 7.86
C LEU A 184 13.59 13.23 9.03
N GLU A 185 13.08 14.27 9.66
CA GLU A 185 11.95 14.12 10.58
C GLU A 185 10.71 13.69 9.79
N LEU A 186 10.00 12.66 10.25
CA LEU A 186 8.81 12.13 9.56
C LEU A 186 7.66 13.14 9.63
N THR A 187 7.61 14.02 8.63
CA THR A 187 6.59 15.06 8.48
C THR A 187 6.46 15.49 7.02
N GLU A 188 5.46 16.33 6.73
CA GLU A 188 5.42 17.04 5.45
C GLU A 188 6.54 18.08 5.38
N HIS A 189 7.31 18.05 4.31
CA HIS A 189 8.38 19.01 4.04
C HIS A 189 8.03 19.93 2.87
N ALA A 190 8.42 21.21 2.96
CA ALA A 190 8.35 22.08 1.80
C ALA A 190 9.42 21.67 0.76
N ALA A 191 9.11 21.80 -0.53
CA ALA A 191 10.06 21.45 -1.60
C ALA A 191 11.45 22.10 -1.44
N ALA A 192 11.51 23.33 -0.92
CA ALA A 192 12.77 24.02 -0.68
C ALA A 192 13.61 23.37 0.43
N ASP A 193 12.97 22.74 1.42
CA ASP A 193 13.68 22.05 2.50
C ASP A 193 14.21 20.70 2.01
N LEU A 194 13.45 19.98 1.17
CA LEU A 194 13.90 18.77 0.50
C LEU A 194 15.05 19.03 -0.47
N GLU A 195 14.98 20.12 -1.27
CA GLU A 195 16.08 20.56 -2.13
C GLU A 195 17.35 20.89 -1.32
N ALA A 196 17.18 21.51 -0.15
CA ALA A 196 18.31 21.83 0.72
C ALA A 196 18.93 20.55 1.31
N ALA A 197 18.12 19.60 1.78
CA ALA A 197 18.56 18.30 2.28
C ALA A 197 19.25 17.48 1.17
N ALA A 198 18.72 17.50 -0.04
CA ALA A 198 19.28 16.79 -1.20
C ALA A 198 20.71 17.26 -1.57
N THR A 199 21.16 18.43 -1.09
CA THR A 199 22.55 18.85 -1.26
C THR A 199 23.55 17.91 -0.57
N GLU A 200 23.12 17.15 0.42
CA GLU A 200 23.94 16.14 1.11
C GLU A 200 24.22 14.94 0.20
N CYS A 201 23.33 14.64 -0.75
CA CYS A 201 23.55 13.61 -1.79
C CYS A 201 24.63 14.03 -2.82
N GLY A 202 25.09 15.29 -2.83
CA GLY A 202 26.06 15.79 -3.80
C GLY A 202 25.47 15.95 -5.20
N GLU A 203 26.13 15.39 -6.23
CA GLU A 203 25.70 15.46 -7.63
C GLU A 203 24.90 14.22 -8.08
N THR A 204 24.56 13.30 -7.16
CA THR A 204 23.83 12.07 -7.47
C THR A 204 22.32 12.31 -7.56
N VAL A 205 21.61 11.38 -8.17
CA VAL A 205 20.14 11.37 -8.15
C VAL A 205 19.67 10.98 -6.75
N TYR A 206 18.53 11.47 -6.33
CA TYR A 206 17.91 11.06 -5.07
C TYR A 206 16.43 10.69 -5.27
N TYR A 207 15.93 9.85 -4.39
CA TYR A 207 14.52 9.49 -4.26
C TYR A 207 14.01 9.87 -2.88
N GLU A 208 12.78 10.41 -2.85
CA GLU A 208 12.10 10.77 -1.61
C GLU A 208 11.29 9.58 -1.09
N LEU A 209 11.52 9.18 0.15
CA LEU A 209 10.70 8.18 0.82
C LEU A 209 9.49 8.88 1.46
N THR A 210 8.46 9.06 0.67
CA THR A 210 7.24 9.77 1.06
C THR A 210 6.08 8.79 1.16
N ASP A 211 5.40 8.77 2.32
CA ASP A 211 4.25 7.90 2.59
C ASP A 211 2.95 8.44 1.98
N LEU A 212 1.87 7.68 2.16
CA LEU A 212 0.55 8.05 1.63
C LEU A 212 -0.04 9.32 2.28
N PHE A 213 0.49 9.76 3.44
CA PHE A 213 0.10 11.00 4.11
C PHE A 213 0.92 12.22 3.66
N GLY A 214 1.87 12.04 2.74
CA GLY A 214 2.76 13.08 2.27
C GLY A 214 3.91 13.40 3.23
N ARG A 215 4.15 12.56 4.24
CA ARG A 215 5.26 12.71 5.17
C ARG A 215 6.50 12.04 4.57
N THR A 216 7.62 12.76 4.53
CA THR A 216 8.89 12.24 4.04
C THR A 216 9.81 11.90 5.21
N SER A 217 10.32 10.68 5.22
CA SER A 217 11.21 10.15 6.26
C SER A 217 12.69 10.27 5.92
N ALA A 218 13.03 10.20 4.62
CA ALA A 218 14.41 10.23 4.16
C ALA A 218 14.53 10.54 2.66
N LEU A 219 15.74 10.86 2.23
CA LEU A 219 16.16 10.86 0.84
C LEU A 219 17.17 9.73 0.62
N LEU A 220 16.94 8.89 -0.39
CA LEU A 220 17.91 7.89 -0.85
C LEU A 220 18.81 8.51 -1.92
N CYS A 221 20.09 8.67 -1.64
CA CYS A 221 21.09 9.08 -2.61
C CYS A 221 21.55 7.85 -3.40
N VAL A 222 21.37 7.83 -4.73
CA VAL A 222 21.54 6.61 -5.53
C VAL A 222 22.59 6.74 -6.63
N GLU A 223 23.17 5.58 -6.99
CA GLU A 223 24.14 5.42 -8.08
C GLU A 223 23.62 4.42 -9.14
#